data_abbb18bb83edcd00a216f3debbbca446
#
_entry.id   abbb18bb83edcd00a216f3debbbca446
#
_cell.length_a   1.000
_cell.length_b   1.000
_cell.length_c   1.000
_cell.angle_alpha   90.00
_cell.angle_beta   90.00
_cell.angle_gamma   90.00
#
_symmetry.space_group_name_H-M   'P 1'
#
loop_
_entity.id
_entity.type
_entity.pdbx_description
1 polymer ?
#
loop_
_entity_poly.entity_id
_entity_poly.type
_entity_poly.pdbx_seq_one_letter_code
_entity_poly.pdbx_strand_id
1 'polypeptide(L)'
;MVLKFDSFDEIREYVNKKETPVVIYGAGMIGQIIMPYIVVEYGIVDKLLFYVDGDSKKQNETIHIGNRNIEIKSLDVLSDIPKDAVILITTSNYTGVISMLNTIEELRENIVAIIPVILALNAEQMPDSSMITESKKFNIPKKIHYCWFSRNPMPDYLKKCIESWKRFCPDYEIIRCPLHQIPEMTARQALTSCHRCL
;
A
#
# COMPACT_ATOMS: atom_id res chain seq x y z
N MET A 1 -13.16 15.58 -14.07
CA MET A 1 -12.75 14.26 -13.56
C MET A 1 -13.91 13.51 -12.91
N VAL A 2 -13.96 12.20 -13.05
CA VAL A 2 -15.04 11.36 -12.49
C VAL A 2 -14.42 10.35 -11.51
N LEU A 3 -14.88 10.36 -10.26
CA LEU A 3 -14.59 9.30 -9.28
C LEU A 3 -15.47 8.10 -9.60
N LYS A 4 -14.90 6.90 -9.75
CA LYS A 4 -15.68 5.80 -10.35
C LYS A 4 -15.59 4.46 -9.64
N PHE A 5 -14.54 4.17 -8.87
CA PHE A 5 -14.27 2.81 -8.42
C PHE A 5 -14.33 2.68 -6.91
N ASP A 6 -14.96 1.59 -6.44
CA ASP A 6 -15.04 1.21 -5.03
C ASP A 6 -14.20 -0.04 -4.72
N SER A 7 -13.67 -0.71 -5.76
CA SER A 7 -12.85 -1.91 -5.62
C SER A 7 -11.74 -2.02 -6.67
N PHE A 8 -10.73 -2.83 -6.38
CA PHE A 8 -9.66 -3.13 -7.35
C PHE A 8 -10.15 -4.01 -8.51
N ASP A 9 -11.15 -4.85 -8.29
CA ASP A 9 -11.76 -5.65 -9.35
C ASP A 9 -12.43 -4.77 -10.40
N GLU A 10 -13.14 -3.72 -10.00
CA GLU A 10 -13.72 -2.75 -10.92
C GLU A 10 -12.67 -2.01 -11.74
N ILE A 11 -11.55 -1.61 -11.09
CA ILE A 11 -10.42 -1.00 -11.78
C ILE A 11 -9.87 -1.96 -12.84
N ARG A 12 -9.60 -3.22 -12.44
CA ARG A 12 -9.09 -4.26 -13.34
C ARG A 12 -10.00 -4.47 -14.54
N GLU A 13 -11.29 -4.65 -14.31
CA GLU A 13 -12.27 -4.88 -15.38
C GLU A 13 -12.31 -3.69 -16.34
N TYR A 14 -12.34 -2.48 -15.81
CA TYR A 14 -12.37 -1.27 -16.63
C TYR A 14 -11.12 -1.12 -17.47
N VAL A 15 -9.95 -1.24 -16.85
CA VAL A 15 -8.64 -1.06 -17.50
C VAL A 15 -8.42 -2.12 -18.58
N ASN A 16 -8.71 -3.39 -18.29
CA ASN A 16 -8.49 -4.48 -19.24
C ASN A 16 -9.51 -4.47 -20.39
N LYS A 17 -10.79 -4.19 -20.11
CA LYS A 17 -11.83 -4.15 -21.14
C LYS A 17 -11.59 -3.07 -22.20
N LYS A 18 -11.02 -1.93 -21.79
CA LYS A 18 -10.81 -0.76 -22.64
C LYS A 18 -9.36 -0.58 -23.08
N GLU A 19 -8.45 -1.46 -22.64
CA GLU A 19 -7.01 -1.29 -22.86
C GLU A 19 -6.48 0.06 -22.35
N THR A 20 -7.08 0.55 -21.25
CA THR A 20 -6.91 1.91 -20.75
C THR A 20 -5.55 2.07 -20.07
N PRO A 21 -4.77 3.11 -20.40
CA PRO A 21 -3.52 3.41 -19.70
C PRO A 21 -3.77 3.85 -18.26
N VAL A 22 -2.80 3.56 -17.39
CA VAL A 22 -2.87 3.83 -15.96
C VAL A 22 -1.70 4.73 -15.56
N VAL A 23 -1.98 5.76 -14.77
CA VAL A 23 -0.98 6.62 -14.13
C VAL A 23 -1.18 6.55 -12.62
N ILE A 24 -0.10 6.42 -11.85
CA ILE A 24 -0.18 6.43 -10.39
C ILE A 24 0.28 7.79 -9.88
N TYR A 25 -0.59 8.48 -9.15
CA TYR A 25 -0.28 9.74 -8.49
C TYR A 25 0.14 9.49 -7.04
N GLY A 26 1.41 9.81 -6.74
CA GLY A 26 2.03 9.68 -5.44
C GLY A 26 2.96 8.47 -5.34
N ALA A 27 4.24 8.75 -5.09
CA ALA A 27 5.28 7.77 -4.81
C ALA A 27 5.64 7.79 -3.31
N GLY A 28 4.62 7.77 -2.46
CA GLY A 28 4.73 7.58 -1.01
C GLY A 28 4.68 6.10 -0.63
N MET A 29 4.39 5.80 0.64
CA MET A 29 4.33 4.43 1.15
C MET A 29 3.35 3.55 0.34
N ILE A 30 2.12 4.03 0.10
CA ILE A 30 1.14 3.27 -0.68
C ILE A 30 1.64 3.09 -2.12
N GLY A 31 2.14 4.15 -2.76
CA GLY A 31 2.61 4.10 -4.14
C GLY A 31 3.81 3.19 -4.34
N GLN A 32 4.83 3.25 -3.49
CA GLN A 32 6.07 2.49 -3.66
C GLN A 32 6.02 1.07 -3.07
N ILE A 33 5.23 0.85 -2.01
CA ILE A 33 5.26 -0.43 -1.29
C ILE A 33 4.01 -1.27 -1.60
N ILE A 34 2.82 -0.67 -1.58
CA ILE A 34 1.56 -1.40 -1.71
C ILE A 34 1.17 -1.59 -3.18
N MET A 35 1.20 -0.50 -3.97
CA MET A 35 0.77 -0.54 -5.36
C MET A 35 1.52 -1.55 -6.24
N PRO A 36 2.84 -1.78 -6.09
CA PRO A 36 3.53 -2.82 -6.86
C PRO A 36 2.91 -4.21 -6.75
N TYR A 37 2.44 -4.58 -5.55
CA TYR A 37 1.75 -5.86 -5.34
C TYR A 37 0.36 -5.86 -5.97
N ILE A 38 -0.40 -4.79 -5.77
CA ILE A 38 -1.77 -4.66 -6.29
C ILE A 38 -1.77 -4.74 -7.82
N VAL A 39 -0.93 -3.96 -8.50
CA VAL A 39 -0.93 -3.93 -9.97
C VAL A 39 -0.47 -5.26 -10.58
N VAL A 40 0.38 -6.01 -9.90
CA VAL A 40 0.78 -7.38 -10.29
C VAL A 40 -0.37 -8.35 -10.06
N GLU A 41 -0.98 -8.35 -8.88
CA GLU A 41 -2.07 -9.25 -8.50
C GLU A 41 -3.28 -9.09 -9.43
N TYR A 42 -3.63 -7.85 -9.75
CA TYR A 42 -4.76 -7.55 -10.64
C TYR A 42 -4.39 -7.55 -12.13
N GLY A 43 -3.13 -7.85 -12.50
CA GLY A 43 -2.70 -8.03 -13.88
C GLY A 43 -2.78 -6.77 -14.73
N ILE A 44 -2.56 -5.58 -14.14
CA ILE A 44 -2.60 -4.29 -14.84
C ILE A 44 -1.22 -3.63 -15.01
N VAL A 45 -0.14 -4.36 -14.75
CA VAL A 45 1.24 -3.84 -14.87
C VAL A 45 1.55 -3.31 -16.26
N ASP A 46 1.08 -4.01 -17.31
CA ASP A 46 1.36 -3.63 -18.68
C ASP A 46 0.65 -2.34 -19.12
N LYS A 47 -0.39 -1.94 -18.41
CA LYS A 47 -1.13 -0.70 -18.63
C LYS A 47 -0.52 0.49 -17.91
N LEU A 48 0.36 0.24 -16.95
CA LEU A 48 0.99 1.29 -16.15
C LEU A 48 2.02 2.07 -16.98
N LEU A 49 1.79 3.37 -17.14
CA LEU A 49 2.68 4.26 -17.89
C LEU A 49 3.84 4.72 -17.01
N PHE A 50 3.53 5.41 -15.92
CA PHE A 50 4.51 6.00 -15.00
C PHE A 50 3.82 6.40 -13.68
N TYR A 51 4.65 6.76 -12.71
CA TYR A 51 4.22 7.48 -11.51
C TYR A 51 4.41 8.99 -11.70
N VAL A 52 3.64 9.79 -10.96
CA VAL A 52 3.91 11.21 -10.78
C VAL A 52 4.00 11.54 -9.29
N ASP A 53 4.94 12.39 -8.90
CA ASP A 53 5.07 12.89 -7.54
C ASP A 53 5.53 14.36 -7.54
N GLY A 54 4.97 15.16 -6.64
CA GLY A 54 5.36 16.57 -6.47
C GLY A 54 6.72 16.76 -5.78
N ASP A 55 7.25 15.73 -5.12
CA ASP A 55 8.55 15.78 -4.48
C ASP A 55 9.67 15.58 -5.51
N SER A 56 10.40 16.66 -5.80
CA SER A 56 11.51 16.65 -6.77
C SER A 56 12.62 15.65 -6.45
N LYS A 57 12.75 15.24 -5.17
CA LYS A 57 13.76 14.25 -4.77
C LYS A 57 13.45 12.84 -5.25
N LYS A 58 12.19 12.54 -5.52
CA LYS A 58 11.75 11.25 -6.03
C LYS A 58 11.69 11.20 -7.56
N GLN A 59 11.62 12.36 -8.19
CA GLN A 59 11.55 12.45 -9.65
C GLN A 59 12.80 11.88 -10.30
N ASN A 60 12.63 11.21 -11.43
CA ASN A 60 13.65 10.45 -12.16
C ASN A 60 14.12 9.16 -11.45
N GLU A 61 13.58 8.82 -10.27
CA GLU A 61 13.74 7.48 -9.70
C GLU A 61 12.82 6.49 -10.41
N THR A 62 13.07 5.20 -10.22
CA THR A 62 12.24 4.11 -10.78
C THR A 62 11.74 3.19 -9.69
N ILE A 63 10.52 2.69 -9.87
CA ILE A 63 9.92 1.66 -9.02
C ILE A 63 9.91 0.35 -9.81
N HIS A 64 10.50 -0.70 -9.25
CA HIS A 64 10.51 -2.01 -9.88
C HIS A 64 9.20 -2.75 -9.59
N ILE A 65 8.47 -3.13 -10.66
CA ILE A 65 7.17 -3.80 -10.57
C ILE A 65 7.15 -4.99 -11.54
N GLY A 66 7.10 -6.19 -11.00
CA GLY A 66 7.19 -7.41 -11.82
C GLY A 66 8.52 -7.46 -12.57
N ASN A 67 8.47 -7.36 -13.90
CA ASN A 67 9.63 -7.32 -14.78
C ASN A 67 9.89 -5.93 -15.39
N ARG A 68 9.19 -4.89 -14.92
CA ARG A 68 9.29 -3.52 -15.44
C ARG A 68 9.87 -2.56 -14.41
N ASN A 69 10.61 -1.58 -14.88
CA ASN A 69 11.01 -0.40 -14.14
C ASN A 69 10.12 0.76 -14.55
N ILE A 70 9.35 1.29 -13.62
CA ILE A 70 8.38 2.36 -13.86
C ILE A 70 8.95 3.65 -13.29
N GLU A 71 9.08 4.66 -14.13
CA GLU A 71 9.66 5.96 -13.78
C GLU A 71 8.72 6.81 -12.95
N ILE A 72 9.27 7.60 -12.02
CA ILE A 72 8.57 8.66 -11.30
C ILE A 72 8.85 9.99 -11.99
N LYS A 73 7.81 10.61 -12.53
CA LYS A 73 7.88 11.88 -13.26
C LYS A 73 7.39 13.06 -12.43
N SER A 74 7.68 14.27 -12.91
CA SER A 74 7.09 15.49 -12.37
C SER A 74 5.60 15.61 -12.70
N LEU A 75 4.89 16.51 -12.04
CA LEU A 75 3.46 16.73 -12.29
C LEU A 75 3.16 17.35 -13.66
N ASP A 76 4.16 17.96 -14.29
CA ASP A 76 4.00 18.66 -15.58
C ASP A 76 3.54 17.73 -16.71
N VAL A 77 3.92 16.45 -16.63
CA VAL A 77 3.53 15.46 -17.65
C VAL A 77 2.04 15.10 -17.61
N LEU A 78 1.30 15.54 -16.59
CA LEU A 78 -0.12 15.23 -16.47
C LEU A 78 -0.98 15.87 -17.57
N SER A 79 -0.56 17.01 -18.13
CA SER A 79 -1.25 17.64 -19.26
C SER A 79 -1.18 16.82 -20.56
N ASP A 80 -0.19 15.91 -20.65
CA ASP A 80 0.11 15.15 -21.85
C ASP A 80 -0.36 13.68 -21.78
N ILE A 81 -1.01 13.27 -20.68
CA ILE A 81 -1.52 11.90 -20.56
C ILE A 81 -2.73 11.66 -21.48
N PRO A 82 -2.96 10.42 -21.92
CA PRO A 82 -4.16 10.07 -22.69
C PRO A 82 -5.44 10.47 -21.96
N LYS A 83 -6.42 11.02 -22.68
CA LYS A 83 -7.70 11.47 -22.11
C LYS A 83 -8.52 10.37 -21.46
N ASP A 84 -8.30 9.13 -21.85
CA ASP A 84 -8.95 7.95 -21.30
C ASP A 84 -8.13 7.31 -20.18
N ALA A 85 -6.94 7.82 -19.84
CA ALA A 85 -6.11 7.29 -18.77
C ALA A 85 -6.83 7.32 -17.42
N VAL A 86 -6.63 6.27 -16.63
CA VAL A 86 -7.07 6.19 -15.24
C VAL A 86 -5.96 6.68 -14.33
N ILE A 87 -6.27 7.61 -13.43
CA ILE A 87 -5.33 8.13 -12.43
C ILE A 87 -5.62 7.48 -11.08
N LEU A 88 -4.66 6.71 -10.56
CA LEU A 88 -4.74 6.07 -9.24
C LEU A 88 -4.06 6.96 -8.21
N ILE A 89 -4.83 7.62 -7.34
CA ILE A 89 -4.30 8.50 -6.29
C ILE A 89 -3.96 7.67 -5.07
N THR A 90 -2.68 7.67 -4.66
CA THR A 90 -2.14 6.87 -3.54
C THR A 90 -1.79 7.70 -2.30
N THR A 91 -1.99 9.00 -2.33
CA THR A 91 -1.72 9.89 -1.20
C THR A 91 -2.92 10.02 -0.27
N SER A 92 -2.66 10.17 1.04
CA SER A 92 -3.70 10.44 2.05
C SER A 92 -4.34 11.83 1.88
N ASN A 93 -3.60 12.80 1.33
CA ASN A 93 -4.15 14.13 0.98
C ASN A 93 -4.82 14.12 -0.40
N TYR A 94 -5.66 13.12 -0.68
CA TYR A 94 -6.32 12.96 -1.97
C TYR A 94 -7.27 14.14 -2.30
N THR A 95 -7.87 14.78 -1.31
CA THR A 95 -8.75 15.93 -1.54
C THR A 95 -7.99 17.12 -2.13
N GLY A 96 -6.80 17.43 -1.60
CA GLY A 96 -5.93 18.47 -2.14
C GLY A 96 -5.45 18.13 -3.56
N VAL A 97 -5.12 16.86 -3.80
CA VAL A 97 -4.72 16.37 -5.12
C VAL A 97 -5.87 16.50 -6.12
N ILE A 98 -7.08 16.06 -5.78
CA ILE A 98 -8.26 16.21 -6.66
C ILE A 98 -8.52 17.69 -6.99
N SER A 99 -8.42 18.56 -6.00
CA SER A 99 -8.58 20.00 -6.22
C SER A 99 -7.56 20.55 -7.21
N MET A 100 -6.30 20.14 -7.08
CA MET A 100 -5.23 20.53 -8.01
C MET A 100 -5.45 19.93 -9.40
N LEU A 101 -5.75 18.63 -9.52
CA LEU A 101 -6.00 17.98 -10.81
C LEU A 101 -7.20 18.61 -11.54
N ASN A 102 -8.21 19.08 -10.84
CA ASN A 102 -9.37 19.78 -11.43
C ASN A 102 -9.01 21.16 -12.05
N THR A 103 -7.84 21.71 -11.73
CA THR A 103 -7.36 22.96 -12.38
C THR A 103 -6.72 22.70 -13.74
N ILE A 104 -6.37 21.45 -14.05
CA ILE A 104 -5.77 21.03 -15.31
C ILE A 104 -6.91 20.68 -16.27
N GLU A 105 -7.07 21.49 -17.31
CA GLU A 105 -8.21 21.37 -18.24
C GLU A 105 -8.19 20.07 -19.02
N GLU A 106 -7.01 19.61 -19.40
CA GLU A 106 -6.75 18.38 -20.15
C GLU A 106 -7.23 17.13 -19.41
N LEU A 107 -7.29 17.17 -18.06
CA LEU A 107 -7.69 16.06 -17.23
C LEU A 107 -9.19 15.96 -16.93
N ARG A 108 -10.01 16.84 -17.47
CA ARG A 108 -11.45 16.90 -17.15
C ARG A 108 -12.21 15.60 -17.43
N GLU A 109 -11.80 14.87 -18.43
CA GLU A 109 -12.44 13.61 -18.86
C GLU A 109 -11.82 12.37 -18.20
N ASN A 110 -10.65 12.51 -17.56
CA ASN A 110 -9.96 11.40 -16.95
C ASN A 110 -10.73 10.84 -15.73
N ILE A 111 -10.63 9.54 -15.56
CA ILE A 111 -11.21 8.84 -14.43
C ILE A 111 -10.18 8.74 -13.31
N VAL A 112 -10.64 8.88 -12.09
CA VAL A 112 -9.80 8.87 -10.89
C VAL A 112 -10.28 7.78 -9.93
N ALA A 113 -9.35 7.02 -9.37
CA ALA A 113 -9.57 6.12 -8.25
C ALA A 113 -8.77 6.58 -7.03
N ILE A 114 -9.41 6.61 -5.86
CA ILE A 114 -8.77 7.00 -4.59
C ILE A 114 -8.35 5.72 -3.85
N ILE A 115 -7.11 5.33 -4.01
CA ILE A 115 -6.59 4.07 -3.45
C ILE A 115 -6.71 3.99 -1.92
N PRO A 116 -6.40 5.04 -1.13
CA PRO A 116 -6.63 4.99 0.32
C PRO A 116 -8.08 4.67 0.71
N VAL A 117 -9.06 5.17 -0.04
CA VAL A 117 -10.49 4.88 0.21
C VAL A 117 -10.82 3.43 -0.12
N ILE A 118 -10.37 2.95 -1.28
CA ILE A 118 -10.58 1.55 -1.70
C ILE A 118 -9.94 0.58 -0.69
N LEU A 119 -8.73 0.87 -0.22
CA LEU A 119 -8.08 0.07 0.81
C LEU A 119 -8.86 0.06 2.13
N ALA A 120 -9.43 1.20 2.53
CA ALA A 120 -10.25 1.30 3.73
C ALA A 120 -11.55 0.48 3.59
N LEU A 121 -12.26 0.59 2.46
CA LEU A 121 -13.46 -0.19 2.19
C LEU A 121 -13.19 -1.69 2.20
N ASN A 122 -12.07 -2.14 1.63
CA ASN A 122 -11.67 -3.54 1.66
C ASN A 122 -11.25 -4.03 3.05
N ALA A 123 -10.72 -3.14 3.90
CA ALA A 123 -10.37 -3.48 5.27
C ALA A 123 -11.61 -3.70 6.16
N GLU A 124 -12.74 -3.06 5.84
CA GLU A 124 -14.01 -3.26 6.55
C GLU A 124 -14.67 -4.60 6.21
N GLN A 125 -14.25 -5.26 5.13
CA GLN A 125 -14.66 -6.62 4.76
C GLN A 125 -13.88 -7.70 5.52
N MET A 126 -13.43 -7.41 6.75
CA MET A 126 -12.91 -8.48 7.61
C MET A 126 -13.95 -9.59 7.72
N PRO A 127 -13.53 -10.86 7.59
CA PRO A 127 -14.47 -11.97 7.72
C PRO A 127 -15.23 -11.82 9.02
N ASP A 128 -16.57 -11.91 8.94
CA ASP A 128 -17.44 -11.87 10.11
C ASP A 128 -16.90 -12.85 11.14
N SER A 129 -16.79 -12.41 12.40
CA SER A 129 -16.34 -13.23 13.51
C SER A 129 -17.16 -14.54 13.65
N SER A 130 -18.34 -14.59 13.06
CA SER A 130 -19.15 -15.82 12.92
C SER A 130 -18.51 -16.89 12.03
N MET A 131 -17.58 -16.54 11.15
CA MET A 131 -16.77 -17.50 10.37
C MET A 131 -15.63 -18.14 11.17
N ILE A 132 -15.30 -17.59 12.34
CA ILE A 132 -14.42 -18.24 13.29
C ILE A 132 -15.27 -19.28 14.03
N THR A 133 -15.70 -20.30 13.30
CA THR A 133 -16.35 -21.45 13.91
C THR A 133 -15.37 -22.13 14.86
N GLU A 134 -15.82 -22.46 16.05
CA GLU A 134 -15.12 -23.12 17.16
C GLU A 134 -14.51 -24.51 16.83
N SER A 135 -14.20 -24.80 15.60
CA SER A 135 -13.70 -26.10 15.24
C SER A 135 -12.28 -26.05 14.73
N LYS A 136 -11.42 -26.09 15.62
CA LYS A 136 -10.07 -26.69 15.72
C LYS A 136 -9.27 -25.82 16.67
N LYS A 137 -8.80 -26.39 17.75
CA LYS A 137 -7.81 -25.78 18.64
C LYS A 137 -6.58 -25.42 17.80
N PHE A 138 -6.59 -24.26 17.15
CA PHE A 138 -5.38 -23.64 16.68
C PHE A 138 -4.61 -23.27 17.93
N ASN A 139 -3.60 -24.03 18.26
CA ASN A 139 -2.63 -23.65 19.27
C ASN A 139 -1.77 -22.52 18.71
N ILE A 140 -2.37 -21.34 18.60
CA ILE A 140 -1.58 -20.12 18.36
C ILE A 140 -0.75 -19.92 19.63
N PRO A 141 0.59 -19.98 19.53
CA PRO A 141 1.43 -19.73 20.68
C PRO A 141 1.09 -18.38 21.32
N LYS A 142 0.89 -18.34 22.64
CA LYS A 142 0.67 -17.08 23.36
C LYS A 142 1.96 -16.27 23.45
N LYS A 143 2.46 -15.80 22.30
CA LYS A 143 3.72 -15.07 22.17
C LYS A 143 3.50 -13.79 21.37
N ILE A 144 3.97 -12.67 21.92
CA ILE A 144 4.00 -11.37 21.23
C ILE A 144 5.46 -11.05 20.93
N HIS A 145 5.82 -11.04 19.67
CA HIS A 145 7.16 -10.65 19.23
C HIS A 145 7.18 -9.17 18.88
N TYR A 146 8.22 -8.44 19.33
CA TYR A 146 8.45 -7.07 18.91
C TYR A 146 9.90 -6.85 18.52
N CYS A 147 10.10 -5.94 17.55
CA CYS A 147 11.42 -5.57 17.04
C CYS A 147 11.69 -4.10 17.37
N TRP A 148 12.91 -3.81 17.79
CA TRP A 148 13.42 -2.46 17.91
C TRP A 148 14.73 -2.35 17.13
N PHE A 149 14.68 -1.76 15.94
CA PHE A 149 15.79 -1.72 15.00
C PHE A 149 16.72 -0.53 15.21
N SER A 150 16.38 0.42 16.08
CA SER A 150 17.22 1.56 16.39
C SER A 150 18.36 1.17 17.32
N ARG A 151 19.55 1.75 17.10
CA ARG A 151 20.67 1.69 18.04
C ARG A 151 20.44 2.59 19.27
N ASN A 152 19.52 3.54 19.18
CA ASN A 152 19.17 4.42 20.28
C ASN A 152 18.29 3.68 21.31
N PRO A 153 18.31 4.09 22.58
CA PRO A 153 17.39 3.59 23.58
C PRO A 153 15.94 3.76 23.14
N MET A 154 15.11 2.77 23.48
CA MET A 154 13.69 2.84 23.18
C MET A 154 13.04 4.01 23.94
N PRO A 155 12.28 4.89 23.27
CA PRO A 155 11.56 5.98 23.91
C PRO A 155 10.57 5.50 24.96
N ASP A 156 10.33 6.30 26.00
CA ASP A 156 9.50 5.90 27.14
C ASP A 156 8.04 5.64 26.76
N TYR A 157 7.50 6.34 25.76
CA TYR A 157 6.14 6.06 25.28
C TYR A 157 6.00 4.66 24.67
N LEU A 158 7.03 4.14 23.98
CA LEU A 158 7.03 2.77 23.46
C LEU A 158 7.22 1.74 24.56
N LYS A 159 8.02 2.02 25.60
CA LYS A 159 8.10 1.17 26.79
C LYS A 159 6.74 1.03 27.45
N LYS A 160 6.00 2.14 27.60
CA LYS A 160 4.63 2.14 28.14
C LYS A 160 3.67 1.29 27.29
N CYS A 161 3.83 1.29 25.95
CA CYS A 161 3.06 0.40 25.07
C CYS A 161 3.35 -1.08 25.38
N ILE A 162 4.62 -1.46 25.54
CA ILE A 162 4.98 -2.84 25.90
C ILE A 162 4.47 -3.22 27.29
N GLU A 163 4.52 -2.31 28.26
CA GLU A 163 3.94 -2.51 29.59
C GLU A 163 2.41 -2.71 29.53
N SER A 164 1.73 -1.99 28.63
CA SER A 164 0.30 -2.20 28.41
C SER A 164 -0.01 -3.61 27.90
N TRP A 165 0.82 -4.19 27.03
CA TRP A 165 0.65 -5.57 26.58
C TRP A 165 0.73 -6.56 27.74
N LYS A 166 1.65 -6.39 28.70
CA LYS A 166 1.73 -7.21 29.90
C LYS A 166 0.47 -7.13 30.76
N ARG A 167 -0.16 -5.95 30.76
CA ARG A 167 -1.40 -5.71 31.50
C ARG A 167 -2.62 -6.32 30.82
N PHE A 168 -2.74 -6.18 29.51
CA PHE A 168 -3.93 -6.63 28.75
C PHE A 168 -3.82 -8.07 28.24
N CYS A 169 -2.60 -8.58 28.10
CA CYS A 169 -2.32 -9.95 27.65
C CYS A 169 -1.41 -10.67 28.67
N PRO A 170 -1.85 -10.86 29.93
CA PRO A 170 -1.00 -11.42 31.00
C PRO A 170 -0.52 -12.84 30.70
N ASP A 171 -1.27 -13.59 29.89
CA ASP A 171 -0.95 -14.97 29.50
C ASP A 171 0.02 -15.07 28.31
N TYR A 172 0.45 -13.93 27.75
CA TYR A 172 1.32 -13.92 26.60
C TYR A 172 2.78 -13.68 27.00
N GLU A 173 3.68 -14.48 26.42
CA GLU A 173 5.12 -14.24 26.49
C GLU A 173 5.48 -13.08 25.54
N ILE A 174 6.09 -12.00 26.08
CA ILE A 174 6.50 -10.86 25.26
C ILE A 174 8.00 -10.98 24.96
N ILE A 175 8.32 -11.20 23.68
CA ILE A 175 9.68 -11.51 23.22
C ILE A 175 10.22 -10.36 22.40
N ARG A 176 11.38 -9.82 22.81
CA ARG A 176 12.14 -8.89 21.99
C ARG A 176 12.99 -9.66 20.99
N CYS A 177 12.81 -9.39 19.68
CA CYS A 177 13.67 -9.93 18.63
C CYS A 177 14.92 -9.06 18.50
N PRO A 178 16.10 -9.54 18.85
CA PRO A 178 17.35 -8.79 18.71
C PRO A 178 17.78 -8.73 17.23
N LEU A 179 18.36 -7.61 16.82
CA LEU A 179 18.77 -7.32 15.42
C LEU A 179 19.70 -8.40 14.81
N HIS A 180 20.55 -9.03 15.63
CA HIS A 180 21.51 -10.03 15.18
C HIS A 180 20.91 -11.43 14.90
N GLN A 181 19.66 -11.64 15.27
CA GLN A 181 18.94 -12.90 14.98
C GLN A 181 18.08 -12.80 13.70
N ILE A 182 18.02 -11.60 13.11
CA ILE A 182 17.41 -11.43 11.80
C ILE A 182 18.56 -11.62 10.79
N PRO A 183 18.62 -12.77 10.06
CA PRO A 183 19.56 -12.87 8.94
C PRO A 183 19.37 -11.63 8.05
N GLU A 184 20.38 -11.23 7.29
CA GLU A 184 20.26 -10.15 6.29
C GLU A 184 19.09 -10.47 5.33
N MET A 185 17.90 -10.31 5.84
CA MET A 185 16.67 -10.56 5.09
C MET A 185 16.38 -9.31 4.30
N THR A 186 16.43 -9.45 2.99
CA THR A 186 15.80 -8.49 2.10
C THR A 186 14.33 -8.30 2.54
N ALA A 187 13.76 -7.13 2.37
CA ALA A 187 12.36 -6.83 2.73
C ALA A 187 11.37 -7.92 2.23
N ARG A 188 11.72 -8.60 1.14
CA ARG A 188 10.99 -9.71 0.54
C ARG A 188 10.97 -10.98 1.41
N GLN A 189 12.06 -11.28 2.11
CA GLN A 189 12.15 -12.43 3.00
C GLN A 189 11.45 -12.20 4.34
N ALA A 190 11.38 -10.93 4.81
CA ALA A 190 10.64 -10.57 6.02
C ALA A 190 9.14 -10.82 5.87
N LEU A 191 8.58 -10.52 4.69
CA LEU A 191 7.16 -10.76 4.39
C LEU A 191 6.81 -12.25 4.25
N THR A 192 7.72 -13.06 3.63
CA THR A 192 7.49 -14.50 3.48
C THR A 192 7.70 -15.29 4.76
N SER A 193 8.55 -14.83 5.69
CA SER A 193 8.70 -15.50 6.98
C SER A 193 7.54 -15.19 7.95
N CYS A 194 6.85 -14.07 7.78
CA CYS A 194 5.63 -13.79 8.53
C CYS A 194 4.50 -14.78 8.15
N HIS A 195 4.45 -15.24 6.90
CA HIS A 195 3.49 -16.26 6.43
C HIS A 195 3.80 -17.70 6.96
N ARG A 196 4.99 -17.95 7.48
CA ARG A 196 5.32 -19.27 8.09
C ARG A 196 5.06 -19.31 9.59
N CYS A 197 4.69 -18.21 10.20
CA CYS A 197 4.33 -18.13 11.62
C CYS A 197 2.80 -18.11 11.83
N LEU A 198 2.01 -18.23 10.79
CA LEU A 198 0.58 -18.51 10.78
C LEU A 198 0.37 -19.97 10.36
#